data_ab1f50051895ba48af12241f755f1884
#
_entry.id   ab1f50051895ba48af12241f755f1884
#
_cell.length_a   1.000
_cell.length_b   1.000
_cell.length_c   1.000
_cell.angle_alpha   90.00
_cell.angle_beta   90.00
_cell.angle_gamma   90.00
#
_symmetry.space_group_name_H-M   'P 1'
#
loop_
_entity.id
_entity.type
_entity.pdbx_description
1 polymer ?
#
loop_
_entity_poly.entity_id
_entity_poly.type
_entity_poly.pdbx_seq_one_letter_code
_entity_poly.pdbx_strand_id
1 'polypeptide(L)'
;MRIGQGFDIHVLVEGRRLVVGGVTIPFEKGLAGHSDADVLIHAVCDALLGAAALGDIGRHFPDSDPKYKNADSRAFLREVGAKVRDAGFSIANVDATIIAEAPKMALHIPTMVANLAADLEIRPDQVNVKAKTAERLGAIGRGEGIAAEAIALIV
;
A
#
# COMPACT_ATOMS: atom_id res chain seq x y z
N MET A 1 7.54 8.00 20.20
CA MET A 1 8.13 7.26 19.07
C MET A 1 7.57 5.85 19.07
N ARG A 2 6.97 5.43 17.95
CA ARG A 2 6.39 4.09 17.77
C ARG A 2 6.66 3.60 16.35
N ILE A 3 6.78 2.30 16.18
CA ILE A 3 6.97 1.64 14.89
C ILE A 3 5.81 0.71 14.61
N GLY A 4 5.36 0.64 13.35
CA GLY A 4 4.38 -0.32 12.88
C GLY A 4 4.84 -1.00 11.61
N GLN A 5 4.38 -2.23 11.41
CA GLN A 5 4.65 -3.03 10.22
C GLN A 5 3.32 -3.37 9.56
N GLY A 6 3.28 -3.33 8.25
CA GLY A 6 2.16 -3.77 7.43
C GLY A 6 2.61 -4.73 6.34
N PHE A 7 1.76 -5.68 6.04
CA PHE A 7 1.95 -6.63 4.95
C PHE A 7 0.61 -6.82 4.24
N ASP A 8 0.63 -6.84 2.91
CA ASP A 8 -0.54 -7.19 2.12
C ASP A 8 -0.14 -8.01 0.90
N ILE A 9 -1.06 -8.81 0.38
CA ILE A 9 -0.89 -9.61 -0.82
C ILE A 9 -2.22 -9.76 -1.54
N HIS A 10 -2.20 -9.60 -2.86
CA HIS A 10 -3.37 -9.79 -3.71
C HIS A 10 -3.02 -10.67 -4.90
N VAL A 11 -4.00 -11.46 -5.35
CA VAL A 11 -3.88 -12.30 -6.54
C VAL A 11 -3.98 -11.46 -7.81
N LEU A 12 -3.15 -11.80 -8.81
CA LEU A 12 -3.22 -11.23 -10.16
C LEU A 12 -4.29 -11.95 -10.99
N VAL A 13 -5.22 -11.19 -11.56
CA VAL A 13 -6.29 -11.70 -12.41
C VAL A 13 -6.40 -10.90 -13.70
N GLU A 14 -6.89 -11.52 -14.76
CA GLU A 14 -7.19 -10.84 -16.01
C GLU A 14 -8.40 -9.89 -15.87
N GLY A 15 -8.49 -8.88 -16.73
CA GLY A 15 -9.63 -7.99 -16.79
C GLY A 15 -9.71 -6.90 -15.72
N ARG A 16 -8.66 -6.73 -14.91
CA ARG A 16 -8.55 -5.65 -13.93
C ARG A 16 -7.35 -4.75 -14.22
N ARG A 17 -7.50 -3.47 -13.92
CA ARG A 17 -6.36 -2.55 -13.93
C ARG A 17 -5.40 -2.91 -12.81
N LEU A 18 -4.11 -2.78 -13.05
CA LEU A 18 -3.09 -2.89 -12.03
C LEU A 18 -2.84 -1.49 -11.44
N VAL A 19 -3.18 -1.33 -10.17
CA VAL A 19 -2.94 -0.10 -9.42
C VAL A 19 -2.02 -0.42 -8.25
N VAL A 20 -0.87 0.25 -8.18
CA VAL A 20 0.10 0.11 -7.10
C VAL A 20 0.66 1.48 -6.73
N GLY A 21 0.59 1.85 -5.47
CA GLY A 21 1.01 3.17 -5.00
C GLY A 21 0.23 4.32 -5.65
N GLY A 22 -1.04 4.11 -5.96
CA GLY A 22 -1.89 5.07 -6.66
C GLY A 22 -1.55 5.25 -8.12
N VAL A 23 -0.71 4.40 -8.71
CA VAL A 23 -0.30 4.45 -10.12
C VAL A 23 -0.96 3.31 -10.88
N THR A 24 -1.65 3.64 -11.98
CA THR A 24 -2.11 2.63 -12.93
C THR A 24 -0.95 2.19 -13.80
N ILE A 25 -0.55 0.94 -13.67
CA ILE A 25 0.60 0.36 -14.38
C ILE A 25 0.11 -0.46 -15.56
N PRO A 26 0.62 -0.23 -16.79
CA PRO A 26 0.29 -1.06 -17.94
C PRO A 26 0.74 -2.51 -17.73
N PHE A 27 -0.24 -3.41 -17.70
CA PHE A 27 -0.01 -4.85 -17.56
C PHE A 27 -1.26 -5.61 -17.98
N GLU A 28 -1.12 -6.88 -18.40
CA GLU A 28 -2.24 -7.70 -18.84
C GLU A 28 -3.16 -8.17 -17.70
N LYS A 29 -2.69 -8.07 -16.45
CA LYS A 29 -3.43 -8.44 -15.25
C LYS A 29 -3.45 -7.30 -14.26
N GLY A 30 -4.43 -7.32 -13.36
CA GLY A 30 -4.50 -6.43 -12.21
C GLY A 30 -4.76 -7.21 -10.93
N LEU A 31 -4.65 -6.55 -9.79
CA LEU A 31 -4.88 -7.15 -8.49
C LEU A 31 -6.38 -7.25 -8.18
N ALA A 32 -6.81 -8.41 -7.70
CA ALA A 32 -8.19 -8.63 -7.28
C ALA A 32 -8.39 -8.27 -5.81
N GLY A 33 -9.50 -7.61 -5.53
CA GLY A 33 -9.90 -7.22 -4.19
C GLY A 33 -11.20 -6.43 -4.23
N HIS A 34 -11.73 -6.08 -3.06
CA HIS A 34 -12.98 -5.34 -2.93
C HIS A 34 -12.83 -3.86 -3.38
N SER A 35 -11.72 -3.22 -3.01
CA SER A 35 -11.31 -1.90 -3.49
C SER A 35 -10.56 -2.00 -4.83
N ASP A 36 -9.70 -1.03 -5.16
CA ASP A 36 -8.76 -1.12 -6.27
C ASP A 36 -7.61 -2.13 -6.02
N ALA A 37 -7.58 -2.74 -4.84
CA ALA A 37 -6.57 -3.72 -4.42
C ALA A 37 -5.12 -3.19 -4.49
N ASP A 38 -4.90 -1.90 -4.18
CA ASP A 38 -3.57 -1.31 -4.13
C ASP A 38 -2.78 -1.88 -2.95
N VAL A 39 -2.01 -2.92 -3.24
CA VAL A 39 -1.28 -3.69 -2.23
C VAL A 39 -0.25 -2.85 -1.46
N LEU A 40 0.36 -1.86 -2.11
CA LEU A 40 1.34 -0.97 -1.46
C LEU A 40 0.65 -0.03 -0.47
N ILE A 41 -0.42 0.61 -0.90
CA ILE A 41 -1.19 1.52 -0.02
C ILE A 41 -1.77 0.76 1.17
N HIS A 42 -2.30 -0.46 0.96
CA HIS A 42 -2.84 -1.28 2.05
C HIS A 42 -1.78 -1.62 3.09
N ALA A 43 -0.57 -2.02 2.65
CA ALA A 43 0.54 -2.29 3.57
C ALA A 43 0.95 -1.03 4.37
N VAL A 44 1.01 0.13 3.72
CA VAL A 44 1.32 1.40 4.39
C VAL A 44 0.23 1.79 5.39
N CYS A 45 -1.05 1.62 5.04
CA CYS A 45 -2.16 1.85 5.96
C CYS A 45 -2.04 0.99 7.22
N ASP A 46 -1.79 -0.31 7.07
CA ASP A 46 -1.64 -1.22 8.21
C ASP A 46 -0.42 -0.87 9.07
N ALA A 47 0.69 -0.48 8.46
CA ALA A 47 1.87 -0.04 9.19
C ALA A 47 1.56 1.18 10.08
N LEU A 48 0.85 2.16 9.54
CA LEU A 48 0.48 3.39 10.25
C LEU A 48 -0.55 3.12 11.36
N LEU A 49 -1.58 2.34 11.05
CA LEU A 49 -2.60 1.95 12.04
C LEU A 49 -1.98 1.14 13.17
N GLY A 50 -1.10 0.19 12.85
CA GLY A 50 -0.39 -0.63 13.83
C GLY A 50 0.52 0.22 14.73
N ALA A 51 1.28 1.17 14.17
CA ALA A 51 2.12 2.08 14.95
C ALA A 51 1.30 2.90 15.95
N ALA A 52 0.12 3.36 15.54
CA ALA A 52 -0.79 4.14 16.40
C ALA A 52 -1.66 3.29 17.33
N ALA A 53 -1.57 1.96 17.26
CA ALA A 53 -2.40 1.00 17.99
C ALA A 53 -3.90 1.15 17.70
N LEU A 54 -4.24 1.42 16.43
CA LEU A 54 -5.61 1.62 15.95
C LEU A 54 -6.22 0.40 15.24
N GLY A 55 -5.57 -0.76 15.31
CA GLY A 55 -6.01 -1.99 14.65
C GLY A 55 -5.45 -2.10 13.22
N ASP A 56 -6.27 -2.53 12.29
CA ASP A 56 -5.91 -2.81 10.90
C ASP A 56 -6.88 -2.17 9.91
N ILE A 57 -6.52 -2.23 8.62
CA ILE A 57 -7.33 -1.66 7.54
C ILE A 57 -8.72 -2.29 7.43
N GLY A 58 -8.85 -3.59 7.68
CA GLY A 58 -10.13 -4.30 7.62
C GLY A 58 -11.12 -3.82 8.67
N ARG A 59 -10.65 -3.38 9.82
CA ARG A 59 -11.48 -2.80 10.89
C ARG A 59 -12.07 -1.45 10.48
N HIS A 60 -11.32 -0.63 9.74
CA HIS A 60 -11.73 0.72 9.34
C HIS A 60 -12.49 0.74 8.01
N PHE A 61 -12.17 -0.17 7.10
CA PHE A 61 -12.72 -0.25 5.74
C PHE A 61 -13.11 -1.69 5.39
N PRO A 62 -14.14 -2.25 6.08
CA PRO A 62 -14.47 -3.66 5.92
C PRO A 62 -14.96 -3.98 4.50
N ASP A 63 -14.50 -5.12 3.97
CA ASP A 63 -14.91 -5.64 2.65
C ASP A 63 -16.40 -5.94 2.56
N SER A 64 -17.08 -6.10 3.70
CA SER A 64 -18.51 -6.29 3.78
C SER A 64 -19.31 -5.02 3.51
N ASP A 65 -18.70 -3.84 3.55
CA ASP A 65 -19.38 -2.57 3.31
C ASP A 65 -19.38 -2.22 1.81
N PRO A 66 -20.55 -2.20 1.15
CA PRO A 66 -20.65 -1.92 -0.27
C PRO A 66 -20.08 -0.56 -0.70
N LYS A 67 -20.00 0.43 0.22
CA LYS A 67 -19.45 1.76 -0.08
C LYS A 67 -17.98 1.75 -0.48
N TYR A 68 -17.24 0.71 -0.07
CA TYR A 68 -15.82 0.57 -0.39
C TYR A 68 -15.55 -0.26 -1.64
N LYS A 69 -16.61 -0.77 -2.28
CA LYS A 69 -16.46 -1.51 -3.54
C LYS A 69 -15.86 -0.61 -4.62
N ASN A 70 -14.77 -1.08 -5.21
CA ASN A 70 -13.97 -0.34 -6.21
C ASN A 70 -13.43 1.00 -5.70
N ALA A 71 -13.32 1.19 -4.39
CA ALA A 71 -12.82 2.42 -3.80
C ALA A 71 -11.35 2.65 -4.18
N ASP A 72 -10.99 3.92 -4.32
CA ASP A 72 -9.61 4.36 -4.47
C ASP A 72 -8.90 4.26 -3.11
N SER A 73 -7.90 3.39 -3.01
CA SER A 73 -7.14 3.19 -1.77
C SER A 73 -6.37 4.43 -1.32
N ARG A 74 -6.13 5.40 -2.20
CA ARG A 74 -5.58 6.71 -1.81
C ARG A 74 -6.50 7.44 -0.82
N ALA A 75 -7.82 7.27 -0.96
CA ALA A 75 -8.77 7.81 0.02
C ALA A 75 -8.59 7.16 1.40
N PHE A 76 -8.34 5.85 1.44
CA PHE A 76 -8.04 5.14 2.69
C PHE A 76 -6.76 5.68 3.32
N LEU A 77 -5.72 5.90 2.53
CA LEU A 77 -4.44 6.41 3.03
C LEU A 77 -4.59 7.81 3.64
N ARG A 78 -5.34 8.70 2.99
CA ARG A 78 -5.63 10.04 3.54
C ARG A 78 -6.37 9.95 4.87
N GLU A 79 -7.37 9.07 4.97
CA GLU A 79 -8.13 8.88 6.20
C GLU A 79 -7.26 8.28 7.33
N VAL A 80 -6.42 7.30 7.01
CA VAL A 80 -5.48 6.71 7.97
C VAL A 80 -4.48 7.76 8.46
N GLY A 81 -3.92 8.58 7.56
CA GLY A 81 -3.05 9.69 7.94
C GLY A 81 -3.72 10.67 8.90
N ALA A 82 -4.99 11.02 8.64
CA ALA A 82 -5.76 11.87 9.54
C ALA A 82 -5.94 11.20 10.91
N LYS A 83 -6.33 9.92 10.96
CA LYS A 83 -6.51 9.18 12.23
C LYS A 83 -5.22 9.13 13.07
N VAL A 84 -4.07 8.99 12.43
CA VAL A 84 -2.76 9.01 13.12
C VAL A 84 -2.52 10.38 13.75
N ARG A 85 -2.79 11.46 13.02
CA ARG A 85 -2.66 12.83 13.53
C ARG A 85 -3.65 13.12 14.65
N ASP A 86 -4.90 12.70 14.52
CA ASP A 86 -5.95 12.85 15.54
C ASP A 86 -5.61 12.09 16.84
N ALA A 87 -4.87 10.99 16.71
CA ALA A 87 -4.34 10.25 17.87
C ALA A 87 -3.11 10.95 18.53
N GLY A 88 -2.71 12.11 18.03
CA GLY A 88 -1.63 12.93 18.60
C GLY A 88 -0.23 12.57 18.08
N PHE A 89 -0.12 11.86 16.97
CA PHE A 89 1.17 11.48 16.38
C PHE A 89 1.48 12.23 15.09
N SER A 90 2.77 12.37 14.82
CA SER A 90 3.29 12.81 13.52
C SER A 90 3.98 11.65 12.81
N ILE A 91 3.81 11.54 11.49
CA ILE A 91 4.49 10.52 10.69
C ILE A 91 5.92 10.99 10.43
N ALA A 92 6.90 10.25 10.95
CA ALA A 92 8.31 10.57 10.77
C ALA A 92 8.83 10.08 9.42
N ASN A 93 8.60 8.81 9.10
CA ASN A 93 8.90 8.25 7.78
C ASN A 93 8.14 6.94 7.52
N VAL A 94 8.09 6.58 6.24
CA VAL A 94 7.58 5.30 5.73
C VAL A 94 8.63 4.68 4.82
N ASP A 95 8.91 3.41 5.00
CA ASP A 95 9.73 2.60 4.10
C ASP A 95 8.93 1.37 3.67
N ALA A 96 8.81 1.15 2.37
CA ALA A 96 8.00 0.07 1.82
C ALA A 96 8.74 -0.70 0.73
N THR A 97 8.38 -1.98 0.57
CA THR A 97 8.92 -2.87 -0.45
C THR A 97 7.80 -3.56 -1.19
N ILE A 98 7.80 -3.43 -2.50
CA ILE A 98 6.92 -4.18 -3.40
C ILE A 98 7.64 -5.46 -3.80
N ILE A 99 6.96 -6.60 -3.70
CA ILE A 99 7.49 -7.90 -4.12
C ILE A 99 6.63 -8.38 -5.31
N ALA A 100 7.20 -8.29 -6.51
CA ALA A 100 6.52 -8.62 -7.75
C ALA A 100 7.49 -9.21 -8.76
N GLU A 101 7.12 -10.32 -9.38
CA GLU A 101 7.94 -10.89 -10.46
C GLU A 101 7.85 -10.04 -11.74
N ALA A 102 6.66 -9.54 -12.03
CA ALA A 102 6.34 -8.62 -13.11
C ALA A 102 5.08 -7.80 -12.73
N PRO A 103 4.86 -6.61 -13.33
CA PRO A 103 5.76 -5.87 -14.20
C PRO A 103 6.91 -5.21 -13.43
N LYS A 104 7.88 -4.63 -14.15
CA LYS A 104 8.94 -3.81 -13.51
C LYS A 104 8.35 -2.53 -12.93
N MET A 105 8.66 -2.26 -11.67
CA MET A 105 8.10 -1.13 -10.91
C MET A 105 8.96 0.13 -10.96
N ALA A 106 10.24 0.00 -11.31
CA ALA A 106 11.23 1.08 -11.14
C ALA A 106 10.83 2.43 -11.72
N LEU A 107 10.24 2.44 -12.92
CA LEU A 107 9.82 3.68 -13.60
C LEU A 107 8.65 4.38 -12.88
N HIS A 108 7.89 3.66 -12.08
CA HIS A 108 6.69 4.15 -11.41
C HIS A 108 6.94 4.58 -9.95
N ILE A 109 8.08 4.19 -9.38
CA ILE A 109 8.40 4.46 -7.97
C ILE A 109 8.41 5.97 -7.65
N PRO A 110 8.98 6.87 -8.45
CA PRO A 110 8.92 8.29 -8.14
C PRO A 110 7.49 8.84 -7.99
N THR A 111 6.58 8.40 -8.85
CA THR A 111 5.15 8.79 -8.76
C THR A 111 4.48 8.17 -7.55
N MET A 112 4.77 6.92 -7.22
CA MET A 112 4.27 6.27 -5.99
C MET A 112 4.69 7.04 -4.74
N VAL A 113 5.97 7.42 -4.64
CA VAL A 113 6.50 8.23 -3.53
C VAL A 113 5.76 9.56 -3.44
N ALA A 114 5.58 10.25 -4.56
CA ALA A 114 4.86 11.53 -4.59
C ALA A 114 3.40 11.38 -4.13
N ASN A 115 2.71 10.31 -4.57
CA ASN A 115 1.34 10.02 -4.16
C ASN A 115 1.24 9.75 -2.66
N LEU A 116 2.08 8.88 -2.13
CA LEU A 116 2.09 8.54 -0.70
C LEU A 116 2.39 9.76 0.16
N ALA A 117 3.39 10.55 -0.22
CA ALA A 117 3.78 11.76 0.50
C ALA A 117 2.65 12.79 0.52
N ALA A 118 2.00 13.02 -0.63
CA ALA A 118 0.88 13.96 -0.74
C ALA A 118 -0.32 13.51 0.10
N ASP A 119 -0.70 12.23 0.04
CA ASP A 119 -1.85 11.71 0.77
C ASP A 119 -1.62 11.67 2.29
N LEU A 120 -0.38 11.48 2.73
CA LEU A 120 0.00 11.51 4.14
C LEU A 120 0.34 12.93 4.65
N GLU A 121 0.40 13.91 3.76
CA GLU A 121 0.78 15.30 4.08
C GLU A 121 2.17 15.41 4.71
N ILE A 122 3.12 14.63 4.16
CA ILE A 122 4.54 14.63 4.56
C ILE A 122 5.43 14.95 3.36
N ARG A 123 6.72 15.19 3.61
CA ARG A 123 7.66 15.45 2.52
C ARG A 123 8.02 14.17 1.77
N PRO A 124 8.34 14.25 0.47
CA PRO A 124 8.77 13.07 -0.31
C PRO A 124 10.00 12.36 0.25
N ASP A 125 10.92 13.08 0.90
CA ASP A 125 12.12 12.51 1.52
C ASP A 125 11.83 11.69 2.81
N GLN A 126 10.59 11.71 3.28
CA GLN A 126 10.10 10.87 4.38
C GLN A 126 9.48 9.56 3.88
N VAL A 127 9.41 9.35 2.57
CA VAL A 127 8.83 8.14 1.96
C VAL A 127 9.88 7.46 1.08
N ASN A 128 10.10 6.17 1.30
CA ASN A 128 10.92 5.35 0.42
C ASN A 128 10.13 4.15 -0.07
N VAL A 129 10.25 3.82 -1.36
CA VAL A 129 9.66 2.63 -1.97
C VAL A 129 10.75 1.88 -2.72
N LYS A 130 10.84 0.58 -2.45
CA LYS A 130 11.73 -0.37 -3.12
C LYS A 130 10.89 -1.40 -3.85
N ALA A 131 11.43 -2.00 -4.88
CA ALA A 131 10.82 -3.14 -5.56
C ALA A 131 11.82 -4.28 -5.69
N LYS A 132 11.34 -5.50 -5.47
CA LYS A 132 12.11 -6.73 -5.58
C LYS A 132 11.30 -7.80 -6.28
N THR A 133 11.98 -8.71 -6.97
CA THR A 133 11.37 -9.96 -7.43
C THR A 133 11.38 -10.97 -6.28
N ALA A 134 10.65 -12.07 -6.44
CA ALA A 134 10.72 -13.24 -5.57
C ALA A 134 11.73 -14.29 -6.05
N GLU A 135 12.64 -13.92 -6.98
CA GLU A 135 13.64 -14.83 -7.57
C GLU A 135 13.00 -16.11 -8.13
N ARG A 136 11.81 -15.99 -8.72
CA ARG A 136 11.00 -17.11 -9.26
C ARG A 136 10.57 -18.13 -8.21
N LEU A 137 10.61 -17.79 -6.93
CA LEU A 137 10.22 -18.65 -5.83
C LEU A 137 8.77 -18.43 -5.41
N GLY A 138 8.06 -19.50 -5.15
CA GLY A 138 6.71 -19.48 -4.61
C GLY A 138 5.66 -18.87 -5.54
N ALA A 139 4.50 -18.54 -4.98
CA ALA A 139 3.37 -17.99 -5.72
C ALA A 139 3.69 -16.65 -6.40
N ILE A 140 4.39 -15.76 -5.72
CA ILE A 140 4.80 -14.47 -6.31
C ILE A 140 5.79 -14.70 -7.45
N GLY A 141 6.75 -15.60 -7.26
CA GLY A 141 7.73 -15.95 -8.28
C GLY A 141 7.12 -16.63 -9.51
N ARG A 142 5.96 -17.26 -9.36
CA ARG A 142 5.17 -17.82 -10.48
C ARG A 142 4.23 -16.76 -11.12
N GLY A 143 4.21 -15.52 -10.62
CA GLY A 143 3.35 -14.46 -11.15
C GLY A 143 1.88 -14.61 -10.76
N GLU A 144 1.58 -15.27 -9.66
CA GLU A 144 0.20 -15.49 -9.20
C GLU A 144 -0.33 -14.31 -8.39
N GLY A 145 0.55 -13.46 -7.87
CA GLY A 145 0.19 -12.31 -7.04
C GLY A 145 1.33 -11.32 -6.88
N ILE A 146 1.01 -10.21 -6.22
CA ILE A 146 1.97 -9.18 -5.79
C ILE A 146 1.77 -8.97 -4.29
N ALA A 147 2.88 -8.86 -3.56
CA ALA A 147 2.88 -8.51 -2.15
C ALA A 147 3.56 -7.17 -1.92
N ALA A 148 3.28 -6.56 -0.79
CA ALA A 148 4.01 -5.41 -0.29
C ALA A 148 4.18 -5.48 1.22
N GLU A 149 5.30 -4.97 1.68
CA GLU A 149 5.61 -4.76 3.09
C GLU A 149 5.87 -3.28 3.32
N ALA A 150 5.49 -2.79 4.49
CA ALA A 150 5.78 -1.42 4.89
C ALA A 150 6.15 -1.35 6.37
N ILE A 151 7.03 -0.40 6.69
CA ILE A 151 7.33 0.00 8.05
C ILE A 151 7.06 1.50 8.16
N ALA A 152 6.37 1.90 9.21
CA ALA A 152 6.13 3.31 9.53
C ALA A 152 6.69 3.65 10.89
N LEU A 153 7.34 4.80 10.99
CA LEU A 153 7.76 5.42 12.25
C LEU A 153 6.89 6.64 12.51
N ILE A 154 6.29 6.67 13.69
CA ILE A 154 5.51 7.82 14.17
C ILE A 154 6.10 8.35 15.50
N VAL A 155 5.97 9.63 15.73
CA VAL A 155 6.48 10.32 16.93
C VAL A 155 5.40 11.17 17.57
#